data_c749040d85874f022835e530e441d310
#
_entry.id   c749040d85874f022835e530e441d310
#
_cell.length_a   1.000
_cell.length_b   1.000
_cell.length_c   1.000
_cell.angle_alpha   90.00
_cell.angle_beta   90.00
_cell.angle_gamma   90.00
#
_symmetry.space_group_name_H-M   'P 1'
#
loop_
_entity.id
_entity.type
_entity.pdbx_description
1 polymer ?
#
loop_
_entity_poly.entity_id
_entity_poly.type
_entity_poly.pdbx_seq_one_letter_code
_entity_poly.pdbx_strand_id
1 'polypeptide(L)'
;YTPLPLSPHTDNPYRKPVPNIQLLHCIENEVKGGFSTLVDGFSVAENLKKEFPEFFKILTEVKVKFRFADKNVVLENYGELIELDQNKRVKQVRFSTRLDFVPALEKDRLDLYYKARNKISEIYNSDKFLIKFKLNPGDLLMMDNYRLLHGRTEFNPNEGNRFLQGCYIDYDSSEGKLRHLLRKFS
;
A
#
# COMPACT_ATOMS: atom_id res chain seq x y z
N TYR A 1 15.52 -8.24 7.61
CA TYR A 1 14.14 -8.64 7.35
C TYR A 1 13.69 -9.63 8.41
N THR A 2 12.48 -9.47 8.95
CA THR A 2 11.94 -10.37 9.98
C THR A 2 11.12 -11.50 9.33
N PRO A 3 11.04 -12.71 9.93
CA PRO A 3 10.18 -13.79 9.44
C PRO A 3 8.70 -13.57 9.77
N LEU A 4 8.37 -12.59 10.62
CA LEU A 4 7.01 -12.26 11.06
C LEU A 4 6.10 -11.89 9.87
N PRO A 5 4.78 -12.11 9.99
CA PRO A 5 3.84 -11.73 8.97
C PRO A 5 3.87 -10.20 8.76
N LEU A 6 3.63 -9.80 7.53
CA LEU A 6 3.55 -8.40 7.13
C LEU A 6 2.14 -8.14 6.60
N SER A 7 1.35 -7.41 7.38
CA SER A 7 -0.02 -7.05 7.00
C SER A 7 -0.06 -6.22 5.71
N PRO A 8 -1.17 -6.25 4.97
CA PRO A 8 -1.34 -5.44 3.77
C PRO A 8 -1.02 -3.96 4.01
N HIS A 9 -0.13 -3.40 3.19
CA HIS A 9 0.33 -2.01 3.26
C HIS A 9 0.75 -1.51 1.88
N THR A 10 0.86 -0.20 1.74
CA THR A 10 1.50 0.45 0.59
C THR A 10 2.90 0.89 0.97
N ASP A 11 3.83 0.85 0.02
CA ASP A 11 5.21 1.19 0.28
C ASP A 11 5.50 2.69 0.14
N ASN A 12 6.41 3.15 0.99
CA ASN A 12 7.04 4.47 0.93
C ASN A 12 6.08 5.68 0.89
N PRO A 13 4.96 5.70 1.64
CA PRO A 13 4.01 6.82 1.62
C PRO A 13 4.63 8.14 2.10
N TYR A 14 5.80 8.08 2.74
CA TYR A 14 6.58 9.23 3.22
C TYR A 14 7.43 9.91 2.15
N ARG A 15 7.56 9.33 0.93
CA ARG A 15 8.33 9.91 -0.19
C ARG A 15 7.49 10.91 -0.99
N LYS A 16 8.18 11.85 -1.66
CA LYS A 16 7.60 12.87 -2.57
C LYS A 16 8.36 12.85 -3.90
N PRO A 17 7.75 12.34 -4.98
CA PRO A 17 6.47 11.62 -5.03
C PRO A 17 6.54 10.24 -4.35
N VAL A 18 5.38 9.68 -4.03
CA VAL A 18 5.27 8.26 -3.66
C VAL A 18 5.62 7.43 -4.90
N PRO A 19 6.48 6.38 -4.81
CA PRO A 19 6.78 5.55 -5.96
C PRO A 19 5.52 4.82 -6.45
N ASN A 20 5.33 4.80 -7.77
CA ASN A 20 4.12 4.29 -8.39
C ASN A 20 4.19 2.78 -8.63
N ILE A 21 5.18 2.32 -9.37
CA ILE A 21 5.34 0.91 -9.70
C ILE A 21 6.33 0.27 -8.73
N GLN A 22 5.93 -0.84 -8.14
CA GLN A 22 6.81 -1.69 -7.35
C GLN A 22 7.00 -3.02 -8.06
N LEU A 23 8.24 -3.48 -8.09
CA LEU A 23 8.62 -4.78 -8.61
C LEU A 23 9.22 -5.62 -7.47
N LEU A 24 8.80 -6.89 -7.41
CA LEU A 24 9.36 -7.88 -6.50
C LEU A 24 9.76 -9.11 -7.32
N HIS A 25 11.06 -9.33 -7.48
CA HIS A 25 11.62 -10.48 -8.17
C HIS A 25 11.98 -11.55 -7.15
N CYS A 26 11.47 -12.75 -7.34
CA CYS A 26 11.78 -13.89 -6.50
C CYS A 26 13.05 -14.58 -7.00
N ILE A 27 14.11 -14.53 -6.23
CA ILE A 27 15.36 -15.22 -6.52
C ILE A 27 15.33 -16.62 -5.92
N GLU A 28 14.93 -16.74 -4.65
CA GLU A 28 14.82 -17.99 -3.92
C GLU A 28 13.58 -17.97 -3.02
N ASN A 29 12.86 -19.08 -2.91
CA ASN A 29 11.71 -19.21 -2.01
C ASN A 29 11.42 -20.68 -1.67
N GLU A 30 12.28 -21.28 -0.85
CA GLU A 30 12.24 -22.69 -0.45
C GLU A 30 11.40 -22.91 0.81
N VAL A 31 11.20 -21.84 1.62
CA VAL A 31 10.50 -21.94 2.91
C VAL A 31 9.05 -22.37 2.76
N LYS A 32 8.53 -23.10 3.74
CA LYS A 32 7.08 -23.28 3.90
C LYS A 32 6.47 -21.96 4.42
N GLY A 33 5.30 -21.57 3.92
CA GLY A 33 4.74 -20.25 4.20
C GLY A 33 5.38 -19.16 3.33
N GLY A 34 5.48 -17.91 3.84
CA GLY A 34 6.03 -16.78 3.10
C GLY A 34 5.23 -16.44 1.83
N PHE A 35 3.93 -16.75 1.81
CA PHE A 35 3.03 -16.40 0.71
C PHE A 35 2.94 -14.89 0.60
N SER A 36 3.03 -14.40 -0.62
CA SER A 36 2.69 -13.01 -0.92
C SER A 36 1.20 -12.82 -0.85
N THR A 37 0.78 -11.66 -0.35
CA THR A 37 -0.63 -11.26 -0.30
C THR A 37 -0.83 -9.96 -1.06
N LEU A 38 -1.95 -9.82 -1.75
CA LEU A 38 -2.36 -8.60 -2.42
C LEU A 38 -3.81 -8.27 -2.11
N VAL A 39 -4.10 -6.96 -2.05
CA VAL A 39 -5.45 -6.41 -1.90
C VAL A 39 -5.61 -5.25 -2.87
N ASP A 40 -6.71 -5.22 -3.61
CA ASP A 40 -7.09 -4.07 -4.42
C ASP A 40 -7.69 -2.98 -3.52
N GLY A 41 -6.86 -2.00 -3.16
CA GLY A 41 -7.25 -0.90 -2.28
C GLY A 41 -8.36 -0.02 -2.86
N PHE A 42 -8.48 0.08 -4.19
CA PHE A 42 -9.57 0.81 -4.84
C PHE A 42 -10.90 0.08 -4.66
N SER A 43 -10.92 -1.24 -4.86
CA SER A 43 -12.11 -2.07 -4.61
C SER A 43 -12.55 -2.00 -3.14
N VAL A 44 -11.60 -1.99 -2.21
CA VAL A 44 -11.90 -1.82 -0.78
C VAL A 44 -12.43 -0.42 -0.49
N ALA A 45 -11.86 0.63 -1.08
CA ALA A 45 -12.34 2.00 -0.91
C ALA A 45 -13.78 2.17 -1.42
N GLU A 46 -14.12 1.59 -2.57
CA GLU A 46 -15.49 1.62 -3.09
C GLU A 46 -16.46 0.79 -2.23
N ASN A 47 -16.02 -0.35 -1.70
CA ASN A 47 -16.82 -1.11 -0.72
C ASN A 47 -17.06 -0.30 0.56
N LEU A 48 -16.02 0.34 1.10
CA LEU A 48 -16.13 1.19 2.28
C LEU A 48 -17.08 2.36 2.04
N LYS A 49 -17.01 3.00 0.87
CA LYS A 49 -17.91 4.10 0.47
C LYS A 49 -19.37 3.68 0.47
N LYS A 50 -19.64 2.46 0.01
CA LYS A 50 -21.00 1.90 -0.08
C LYS A 50 -21.53 1.49 1.29
N GLU A 51 -20.76 0.75 2.05
CA GLU A 51 -21.21 0.11 3.31
C GLU A 51 -21.05 1.02 4.53
N PHE A 52 -20.04 1.92 4.51
CA PHE A 52 -19.67 2.80 5.63
C PHE A 52 -19.32 4.22 5.13
N PRO A 53 -20.29 4.99 4.57
CA PRO A 53 -20.00 6.26 3.89
C PRO A 53 -19.34 7.31 4.80
N GLU A 54 -19.64 7.33 6.10
CA GLU A 54 -18.99 8.23 7.06
C GLU A 54 -17.52 7.88 7.28
N PHE A 55 -17.19 6.58 7.28
CA PHE A 55 -15.80 6.13 7.39
C PHE A 55 -15.01 6.45 6.11
N PHE A 56 -15.62 6.25 4.95
CA PHE A 56 -15.00 6.66 3.70
C PHE A 56 -14.72 8.17 3.70
N LYS A 57 -15.72 8.99 4.08
CA LYS A 57 -15.59 10.43 4.12
C LYS A 57 -14.42 10.87 5.01
N ILE A 58 -14.34 10.41 6.25
CA ILE A 58 -13.29 10.83 7.18
C ILE A 58 -11.87 10.42 6.68
N LEU A 59 -11.75 9.25 6.03
CA LEU A 59 -10.47 8.78 5.47
C LEU A 59 -10.05 9.51 4.18
N THR A 60 -10.97 10.24 3.53
CA THR A 60 -10.68 11.12 2.39
C THR A 60 -10.46 12.58 2.79
N GLU A 61 -10.68 12.95 4.05
CA GLU A 61 -10.57 14.34 4.51
C GLU A 61 -9.37 14.56 5.44
N VAL A 62 -8.99 13.56 6.23
CA VAL A 62 -7.93 13.69 7.23
C VAL A 62 -6.59 13.41 6.61
N LYS A 63 -5.74 14.46 6.52
CA LYS A 63 -4.33 14.31 6.14
C LYS A 63 -3.52 13.81 7.31
N VAL A 64 -2.92 12.65 7.16
CA VAL A 64 -1.95 12.10 8.09
C VAL A 64 -0.53 12.37 7.61
N LYS A 65 0.38 12.49 8.56
CA LYS A 65 1.80 12.57 8.27
C LYS A 65 2.37 11.16 8.20
N PHE A 66 2.99 10.82 7.06
CA PHE A 66 3.82 9.64 6.94
C PHE A 66 5.27 10.03 7.12
N ARG A 67 6.00 9.30 7.97
CA ARG A 67 7.37 9.63 8.31
C ARG A 67 8.25 8.38 8.35
N PHE A 68 9.41 8.50 7.72
CA PHE A 68 10.54 7.60 7.87
C PHE A 68 11.73 8.39 8.41
N ALA A 69 12.44 7.81 9.36
CA ALA A 69 13.67 8.41 9.90
C ALA A 69 14.71 7.32 10.15
N ASP A 70 15.92 7.57 9.70
CA ASP A 70 17.10 6.80 10.08
C ASP A 70 18.21 7.74 10.57
N LYS A 71 19.41 7.23 10.75
CA LYS A 71 20.57 8.02 11.24
C LYS A 71 21.03 9.13 10.27
N ASN A 72 20.66 9.04 8.98
CA ASN A 72 21.19 9.93 7.94
C ASN A 72 20.10 10.79 7.30
N VAL A 73 18.82 10.35 7.33
CA VAL A 73 17.76 11.04 6.61
C VAL A 73 16.41 10.95 7.34
N VAL A 74 15.64 12.02 7.21
CA VAL A 74 14.23 12.06 7.61
C VAL A 74 13.41 12.41 6.38
N LEU A 75 12.45 11.55 6.03
CA LEU A 75 11.51 11.77 4.93
C LEU A 75 10.10 11.91 5.50
N GLU A 76 9.40 12.94 5.07
CA GLU A 76 8.02 13.19 5.50
C GLU A 76 7.14 13.56 4.31
N ASN A 77 5.94 13.04 4.31
CA ASN A 77 4.90 13.38 3.38
C ASN A 77 3.55 13.41 4.10
N TYR A 78 2.60 14.15 3.54
CA TYR A 78 1.24 14.27 4.07
C TYR A 78 0.24 13.83 3.01
N GLY A 79 -0.77 13.09 3.41
CA GLY A 79 -1.84 12.67 2.52
C GLY A 79 -2.96 11.98 3.28
N GLU A 80 -4.09 11.88 2.64
CA GLU A 80 -5.23 11.10 3.10
C GLU A 80 -4.96 9.60 2.92
N LEU A 81 -5.62 8.74 3.71
CA LEU A 81 -5.56 7.30 3.49
C LEU A 81 -6.21 6.90 2.15
N ILE A 82 -7.24 7.64 1.74
CA ILE A 82 -7.89 7.51 0.44
C ILE A 82 -7.82 8.87 -0.23
N GLU A 83 -6.93 9.05 -1.19
CA GLU A 83 -6.84 10.28 -1.97
C GLU A 83 -7.78 10.21 -3.18
N LEU A 84 -8.55 11.27 -3.39
CA LEU A 84 -9.45 11.41 -4.52
C LEU A 84 -8.87 12.34 -5.58
N ASP A 85 -9.19 12.08 -6.85
CA ASP A 85 -8.91 13.00 -7.96
C ASP A 85 -9.95 14.15 -7.98
N GLN A 86 -9.77 15.09 -8.89
CA GLN A 86 -10.69 16.22 -9.10
C GLN A 86 -12.13 15.81 -9.47
N ASN A 87 -12.31 14.57 -9.97
CA ASN A 87 -13.60 13.98 -10.30
C ASN A 87 -14.17 13.12 -9.17
N LYS A 88 -13.58 13.19 -7.97
CA LYS A 88 -13.94 12.40 -6.78
C LYS A 88 -13.83 10.88 -6.97
N ARG A 89 -12.96 10.43 -7.89
CA ARG A 89 -12.60 9.02 -8.03
C ARG A 89 -11.35 8.73 -7.21
N VAL A 90 -11.23 7.50 -6.70
CA VAL A 90 -10.05 7.08 -5.95
C VAL A 90 -8.81 7.18 -6.86
N LYS A 91 -7.83 7.96 -6.45
CA LYS A 91 -6.57 8.20 -7.14
C LYS A 91 -5.43 7.40 -6.53
N GLN A 92 -5.41 7.31 -5.21
CA GLN A 92 -4.37 6.61 -4.46
C GLN A 92 -4.92 6.17 -3.09
N VAL A 93 -4.44 5.02 -2.63
CA VAL A 93 -4.59 4.60 -1.24
C VAL A 93 -3.22 4.61 -0.56
N ARG A 94 -3.19 4.98 0.72
CA ARG A 94 -2.01 4.93 1.57
C ARG A 94 -2.38 4.21 2.86
N PHE A 95 -1.67 3.16 3.17
CA PHE A 95 -1.90 2.45 4.42
C PHE A 95 -0.61 1.88 4.97
N SER A 96 -0.34 2.20 6.22
CA SER A 96 0.76 1.63 6.98
C SER A 96 0.33 1.49 8.44
N THR A 97 0.79 0.46 9.11
CA THR A 97 0.55 0.26 10.55
C THR A 97 1.65 0.85 11.43
N ARG A 98 2.70 1.44 10.84
CA ARG A 98 3.92 1.85 11.55
C ARG A 98 4.44 3.24 11.22
N LEU A 99 3.97 3.86 10.14
CA LEU A 99 4.59 5.06 9.57
C LEU A 99 3.67 6.27 9.54
N ASP A 100 2.42 6.12 9.97
CA ASP A 100 1.40 7.17 9.94
C ASP A 100 1.21 7.82 11.32
N PHE A 101 1.14 9.16 11.32
CA PHE A 101 0.93 9.99 12.48
C PHE A 101 -0.34 10.82 12.27
N VAL A 102 -1.37 10.50 13.04
CA VAL A 102 -2.65 11.20 12.98
C VAL A 102 -2.48 12.60 13.56
N PRO A 103 -2.99 13.67 12.90
CA PRO A 103 -2.94 15.01 13.44
C PRO A 103 -3.83 15.17 14.67
N ALA A 104 -3.67 16.24 15.43
CA ALA A 104 -4.60 16.61 16.47
C ALA A 104 -5.96 16.93 15.83
N LEU A 105 -7.01 16.27 16.30
CA LEU A 105 -8.40 16.44 15.88
C LEU A 105 -9.28 16.61 17.13
N GLU A 106 -10.44 17.22 16.96
CA GLU A 106 -11.49 17.21 17.98
C GLU A 106 -11.86 15.75 18.31
N LYS A 107 -12.23 15.50 19.58
CA LYS A 107 -12.42 14.15 20.14
C LYS A 107 -13.32 13.27 19.26
N ASP A 108 -14.50 13.75 18.91
CA ASP A 108 -15.47 12.93 18.15
C ASP A 108 -14.95 12.61 16.74
N ARG A 109 -14.23 13.56 16.12
CA ARG A 109 -13.59 13.36 14.81
C ARG A 109 -12.41 12.39 14.89
N LEU A 110 -11.66 12.44 15.97
CA LEU A 110 -10.56 11.50 16.24
C LEU A 110 -11.08 10.08 16.44
N ASP A 111 -12.13 9.92 17.24
CA ASP A 111 -12.77 8.63 17.49
C ASP A 111 -13.33 8.03 16.20
N LEU A 112 -14.01 8.85 15.39
CA LEU A 112 -14.52 8.45 14.08
C LEU A 112 -13.37 8.00 13.15
N TYR A 113 -12.27 8.77 13.12
CA TYR A 113 -11.11 8.44 12.31
C TYR A 113 -10.51 7.07 12.67
N TYR A 114 -10.30 6.80 13.96
CA TYR A 114 -9.74 5.51 14.40
C TYR A 114 -10.71 4.35 14.15
N LYS A 115 -12.01 4.53 14.31
CA LYS A 115 -13.01 3.53 13.93
C LYS A 115 -12.94 3.21 12.43
N ALA A 116 -12.88 4.25 11.60
CA ALA A 116 -12.77 4.12 10.15
C ALA A 116 -11.46 3.43 9.74
N ARG A 117 -10.33 3.83 10.36
CA ARG A 117 -9.00 3.22 10.11
C ARG A 117 -8.94 1.75 10.50
N ASN A 118 -9.56 1.40 11.63
CA ASN A 118 -9.66 0.00 12.05
C ASN A 118 -10.54 -0.80 11.10
N LYS A 119 -11.70 -0.25 10.70
CA LYS A 119 -12.61 -0.92 9.76
C LYS A 119 -11.97 -1.17 8.41
N ILE A 120 -11.27 -0.20 7.82
CA ILE A 120 -10.59 -0.44 6.54
C ILE A 120 -9.47 -1.47 6.69
N SER A 121 -8.75 -1.50 7.82
CA SER A 121 -7.74 -2.53 8.13
C SER A 121 -8.35 -3.93 8.21
N GLU A 122 -9.52 -4.09 8.86
CA GLU A 122 -10.25 -5.34 8.88
C GLU A 122 -10.60 -5.83 7.47
N ILE A 123 -11.11 -4.91 6.62
CA ILE A 123 -11.48 -5.24 5.24
C ILE A 123 -10.26 -5.65 4.43
N TYR A 124 -9.11 -4.95 4.57
CA TYR A 124 -7.86 -5.31 3.90
C TYR A 124 -7.35 -6.71 4.28
N ASN A 125 -7.65 -7.19 5.48
CA ASN A 125 -7.25 -8.51 5.95
C ASN A 125 -8.33 -9.59 5.76
N SER A 126 -9.47 -9.25 5.15
CA SER A 126 -10.57 -10.20 4.94
C SER A 126 -10.33 -11.09 3.74
N ASP A 127 -10.76 -12.35 3.82
CA ASP A 127 -10.68 -13.32 2.71
C ASP A 127 -11.46 -12.88 1.46
N LYS A 128 -12.39 -11.93 1.61
CA LYS A 128 -13.14 -11.37 0.49
C LYS A 128 -12.28 -10.54 -0.46
N PHE A 129 -11.27 -9.86 0.06
CA PHE A 129 -10.46 -8.90 -0.70
C PHE A 129 -8.98 -9.29 -0.80
N LEU A 130 -8.49 -10.15 0.09
CA LEU A 130 -7.11 -10.57 0.14
C LEU A 130 -6.88 -11.83 -0.68
N ILE A 131 -6.04 -11.73 -1.69
CA ILE A 131 -5.52 -12.88 -2.42
C ILE A 131 -4.16 -13.31 -1.86
N LYS A 132 -3.89 -14.62 -1.91
CA LYS A 132 -2.68 -15.23 -1.38
C LYS A 132 -2.08 -16.17 -2.43
N PHE A 133 -0.78 -16.02 -2.69
CA PHE A 133 -0.06 -16.85 -3.65
C PHE A 133 1.41 -16.97 -3.28
N LYS A 134 2.09 -17.98 -3.82
CA LYS A 134 3.53 -18.15 -3.64
C LYS A 134 4.25 -17.68 -4.89
N LEU A 135 5.29 -16.86 -4.71
CA LEU A 135 6.23 -16.54 -5.78
C LEU A 135 7.28 -17.66 -5.85
N ASN A 136 7.50 -18.19 -7.03
CA ASN A 136 8.54 -19.19 -7.30
C ASN A 136 9.82 -18.48 -7.78
N PRO A 137 11.00 -19.12 -7.67
CA PRO A 137 12.21 -18.60 -8.28
C PRO A 137 12.02 -18.25 -9.76
N GLY A 138 12.38 -17.03 -10.15
CA GLY A 138 12.19 -16.49 -11.50
C GLY A 138 10.89 -15.67 -11.68
N ASP A 139 9.91 -15.77 -10.78
CA ASP A 139 8.71 -14.96 -10.86
C ASP A 139 9.01 -13.48 -10.57
N LEU A 140 8.41 -12.59 -11.35
CA LEU A 140 8.42 -11.14 -11.15
C LEU A 140 7.00 -10.64 -10.92
N LEU A 141 6.73 -10.15 -9.71
CA LEU A 141 5.51 -9.43 -9.39
C LEU A 141 5.72 -7.94 -9.67
N MET A 142 4.91 -7.37 -10.56
CA MET A 142 4.83 -5.93 -10.80
C MET A 142 3.47 -5.41 -10.36
N MET A 143 3.45 -4.35 -9.54
CA MET A 143 2.21 -3.82 -8.97
C MET A 143 2.19 -2.29 -8.96
N ASP A 144 0.99 -1.74 -9.11
CA ASP A 144 0.71 -0.32 -8.90
C ASP A 144 0.56 -0.05 -7.40
N ASN A 145 1.57 0.57 -6.81
CA ASN A 145 1.62 0.90 -5.39
C ASN A 145 0.67 2.04 -4.97
N TYR A 146 0.04 2.73 -5.94
CA TYR A 146 -1.04 3.68 -5.66
C TYR A 146 -2.36 2.97 -5.40
N ARG A 147 -2.52 1.77 -5.96
CA ARG A 147 -3.76 1.00 -5.92
C ARG A 147 -3.69 -0.22 -5.03
N LEU A 148 -2.60 -0.99 -5.12
CA LEU A 148 -2.48 -2.29 -4.46
C LEU A 148 -1.77 -2.18 -3.12
N LEU A 149 -2.35 -2.83 -2.12
CA LEU A 149 -1.66 -3.15 -0.88
C LEU A 149 -1.05 -4.54 -1.03
N HIS A 150 0.14 -4.71 -0.51
CA HIS A 150 0.81 -6.00 -0.48
C HIS A 150 1.25 -6.36 0.92
N GLY A 151 1.47 -7.64 1.11
CA GLY A 151 1.92 -8.18 2.39
C GLY A 151 2.53 -9.57 2.23
N ARG A 152 2.72 -10.24 3.34
CA ARG A 152 3.31 -11.56 3.37
C ARG A 152 2.89 -12.33 4.61
N THR A 153 2.59 -13.60 4.46
CA THR A 153 2.41 -14.48 5.61
C THR A 153 3.75 -14.74 6.32
N GLU A 154 3.71 -15.18 7.55
CA GLU A 154 4.89 -15.66 8.27
C GLU A 154 5.57 -16.82 7.52
N PHE A 155 6.84 -17.02 7.82
CA PHE A 155 7.61 -18.19 7.37
C PHE A 155 8.68 -18.55 8.40
N ASN A 156 9.10 -19.79 8.40
CA ASN A 156 10.19 -20.25 9.24
C ASN A 156 11.54 -20.14 8.48
N PRO A 157 12.47 -19.28 8.91
CA PRO A 157 13.76 -19.09 8.23
C PRO A 157 14.70 -20.30 8.30
N ASN A 158 14.39 -21.29 9.17
CA ASN A 158 15.17 -22.50 9.30
C ASN A 158 14.78 -23.60 8.27
N GLU A 159 13.75 -23.35 7.45
CA GLU A 159 13.23 -24.34 6.49
C GLU A 159 13.76 -24.15 5.06
N GLY A 160 14.66 -23.21 4.85
CA GLY A 160 15.25 -22.94 3.54
C GLY A 160 15.49 -21.45 3.28
N ASN A 161 16.01 -21.16 2.12
CA ASN A 161 16.32 -19.79 1.71
C ASN A 161 15.07 -19.07 1.19
N ARG A 162 15.00 -17.77 1.47
CA ARG A 162 14.00 -16.87 0.89
C ARG A 162 14.65 -15.54 0.57
N PHE A 163 14.83 -15.27 -0.73
CA PHE A 163 15.41 -14.04 -1.23
C PHE A 163 14.55 -13.42 -2.33
N LEU A 164 13.95 -12.26 -2.03
CA LEU A 164 13.25 -11.42 -2.97
C LEU A 164 14.01 -10.11 -3.12
N GLN A 165 14.18 -9.67 -4.36
CA GLN A 165 14.76 -8.38 -4.69
C GLN A 165 13.65 -7.44 -5.14
N GLY A 166 13.61 -6.22 -4.58
CA GLY A 166 12.60 -5.22 -4.90
C GLY A 166 13.21 -3.96 -5.50
N CYS A 167 12.46 -3.31 -6.38
CA CYS A 167 12.75 -1.96 -6.83
C CYS A 167 11.47 -1.18 -7.09
N TYR A 168 11.62 0.15 -7.28
CA TYR A 168 10.51 1.07 -7.52
C TYR A 168 10.79 1.90 -8.76
N ILE A 169 9.71 2.23 -9.48
CA ILE A 169 9.73 3.18 -10.59
C ILE A 169 8.86 4.37 -10.18
N ASP A 170 9.39 5.57 -10.34
CA ASP A 170 8.66 6.78 -10.02
C ASP A 170 7.53 7.03 -11.03
N TYR A 171 6.46 7.66 -10.56
CA TYR A 171 5.24 7.89 -11.34
C TYR A 171 5.51 8.62 -12.67
N ASP A 172 6.28 9.71 -12.63
CA ASP A 172 6.57 10.53 -13.80
C ASP A 172 7.40 9.82 -14.87
N SER A 173 8.25 8.86 -14.47
CA SER A 173 9.02 8.02 -15.39
C SER A 173 8.10 7.14 -16.25
N SER A 174 7.12 6.49 -15.63
CA SER A 174 6.17 5.62 -16.32
C SER A 174 5.15 6.42 -17.15
N GLU A 175 4.55 7.45 -16.55
CA GLU A 175 3.56 8.30 -17.22
C GLU A 175 4.18 9.12 -18.34
N GLY A 176 5.36 9.68 -18.13
CA GLY A 176 6.09 10.43 -19.15
C GLY A 176 6.42 9.58 -20.38
N LYS A 177 6.82 8.32 -20.17
CA LYS A 177 7.02 7.38 -21.27
C LYS A 177 5.74 7.05 -22.00
N LEU A 178 4.65 6.80 -21.28
CA LEU A 178 3.33 6.57 -21.88
C LEU A 178 2.89 7.74 -22.76
N ARG A 179 2.95 8.95 -22.23
CA ARG A 179 2.59 10.18 -22.97
C ARG A 179 3.45 10.38 -24.22
N HIS A 180 4.76 10.10 -24.12
CA HIS A 180 5.66 10.15 -25.28
C HIS A 180 5.26 9.16 -26.35
N LEU A 181 4.94 7.91 -25.98
CA LEU A 181 4.52 6.88 -26.93
C LEU A 181 3.18 7.23 -27.58
N LEU A 182 2.19 7.66 -26.81
CA LEU A 182 0.89 8.10 -27.35
C LEU A 182 1.06 9.20 -28.40
N ARG A 183 1.90 10.22 -28.11
CA ARG A 183 2.17 11.29 -29.06
C ARG A 183 2.92 10.83 -30.34
N LYS A 184 3.72 9.76 -30.22
CA LYS A 184 4.48 9.24 -31.37
C LYS A 184 3.60 8.45 -32.33
N PHE A 185 2.54 7.83 -31.85
CA PHE A 185 1.68 6.92 -32.61
C PHE A 185 0.25 7.48 -32.83
N SER A 186 -0.03 8.72 -32.41
CA SER A 186 -1.21 9.51 -32.80
C SER A 186 -0.92 10.37 -34.03
#